data_b9ff9bffcc63d3246a95372c2af17ad9
#
_entry.id   b9ff9bffcc63d3246a95372c2af17ad9
#
_cell.length_a   1.000
_cell.length_b   1.000
_cell.length_c   1.000
_cell.angle_alpha   90.00
_cell.angle_beta   90.00
_cell.angle_gamma   90.00
#
_symmetry.space_group_name_H-M   'P 1'
#
loop_
_entity.id
_entity.type
_entity.pdbx_description
1 polymer ?
#
loop_
_entity_poly.entity_id
_entity_poly.type
_entity_poly.pdbx_seq_one_letter_code
_entity_poly.pdbx_strand_id
1 'polypeptide(L)'
;MIKLRIGREEIVYSDDDLSTMTRSQLKQLKQDLQCNMEEVSAKKARYQAENNEEYNSKEYFKQIAKYKTVMANLKRAIAKVNTYEIDVKENELKDREHWLWSFYINVKHGIDENEFNKFVKMTDEDAKYHVEIGE
;
A
#
# COMPACT_ATOMS: atom_id res chain seq x y z
N MET A 1 5.23 1.84 -15.50
CA MET A 1 4.26 2.95 -15.41
C MET A 1 2.90 2.45 -14.98
N ILE A 2 2.25 3.18 -14.10
CA ILE A 2 0.89 2.88 -13.64
C ILE A 2 -0.04 3.93 -14.22
N LYS A 3 -1.15 3.49 -14.81
CA LYS A 3 -2.18 4.35 -15.35
C LYS A 3 -3.43 4.27 -14.49
N LEU A 4 -3.88 5.41 -14.00
CA LEU A 4 -5.10 5.56 -13.22
C LEU A 4 -6.10 6.39 -14.01
N ARG A 5 -7.34 5.91 -14.12
CA ARG A 5 -8.41 6.64 -14.77
C ARG A 5 -9.41 7.14 -13.74
N ILE A 6 -9.56 8.45 -13.66
CA ILE A 6 -10.57 9.11 -12.82
C ILE A 6 -11.51 9.88 -13.74
N GLY A 7 -12.73 9.37 -13.92
CA GLY A 7 -13.69 9.95 -14.85
C GLY A 7 -13.17 9.87 -16.30
N ARG A 8 -12.94 11.03 -16.91
CA ARG A 8 -12.39 11.14 -18.27
C ARG A 8 -10.89 11.39 -18.29
N GLU A 9 -10.28 11.64 -17.14
CA GLU A 9 -8.86 11.92 -17.02
C GLU A 9 -8.06 10.64 -16.80
N GLU A 10 -6.91 10.57 -17.43
CA GLU A 10 -5.93 9.50 -17.22
C GLU A 10 -4.68 10.10 -16.61
N ILE A 11 -4.30 9.59 -15.43
CA ILE A 11 -3.10 10.00 -14.71
C ILE A 11 -2.08 8.88 -14.83
N VAL A 12 -0.86 9.22 -15.22
CA VAL A 12 0.24 8.25 -15.36
C VAL A 12 1.25 8.49 -14.25
N TYR A 13 1.58 7.43 -13.53
CA TYR A 13 2.61 7.44 -12.48
C TYR A 13 3.83 6.67 -12.95
N SER A 14 5.00 7.30 -12.91
CA SER A 14 6.29 6.65 -13.16
C SER A 14 6.79 5.96 -11.89
N ASP A 15 7.84 5.14 -12.01
CA ASP A 15 8.49 4.53 -10.86
C ASP A 15 9.10 5.60 -9.93
N ASP A 16 9.62 6.68 -10.50
CA ASP A 16 10.13 7.82 -9.72
C ASP A 16 9.01 8.49 -8.92
N ASP A 17 7.83 8.68 -9.51
CA ASP A 17 6.67 9.23 -8.83
C ASP A 17 6.27 8.36 -7.63
N LEU A 18 6.25 7.04 -7.80
CA LEU A 18 5.91 6.10 -6.74
C LEU A 18 6.93 6.09 -5.61
N SER A 19 8.21 6.21 -5.96
CA SER A 19 9.30 6.21 -4.97
C SER A 19 9.32 7.44 -4.07
N THR A 20 8.72 8.54 -4.53
CA THR A 20 8.62 9.81 -3.78
C THR A 20 7.30 10.00 -3.04
N MET A 21 6.34 9.10 -3.23
CA MET A 21 5.03 9.17 -2.60
C MET A 21 5.09 8.83 -1.10
N THR A 22 4.27 9.52 -0.32
CA THR A 22 4.05 9.18 1.10
C THR A 22 3.20 7.91 1.21
N ARG A 23 3.20 7.31 2.39
CA ARG A 23 2.36 6.13 2.68
C ARG A 23 0.88 6.40 2.45
N SER A 24 0.38 7.58 2.85
CA SER A 24 -1.01 7.99 2.62
C SER A 24 -1.34 8.11 1.14
N GLN A 25 -0.43 8.68 0.35
CA GLN A 25 -0.60 8.80 -1.10
C GLN A 25 -0.63 7.43 -1.78
N LEU A 26 0.24 6.52 -1.37
CA LEU A 26 0.27 5.15 -1.89
C LEU A 26 -1.01 4.37 -1.55
N LYS A 27 -1.52 4.51 -0.34
CA LYS A 27 -2.81 3.93 0.06
C LYS A 27 -3.96 4.47 -0.77
N GLN A 28 -4.00 5.77 -0.99
CA GLN A 28 -5.03 6.41 -1.80
C GLN A 28 -4.97 5.94 -3.25
N LEU A 29 -3.78 5.87 -3.84
CA LEU A 29 -3.58 5.35 -5.19
C LEU A 29 -4.06 3.90 -5.31
N LYS A 30 -3.75 3.07 -4.32
CA LYS A 30 -4.19 1.67 -4.27
C LYS A 30 -5.71 1.56 -4.23
N GLN A 31 -6.38 2.38 -3.42
CA GLN A 31 -7.84 2.43 -3.36
C GLN A 31 -8.45 2.89 -4.68
N ASP A 32 -7.88 3.91 -5.31
CA ASP A 32 -8.34 4.42 -6.60
C ASP A 32 -8.19 3.35 -7.70
N LEU A 33 -7.09 2.60 -7.70
CA LEU A 33 -6.89 1.48 -8.63
C LEU A 33 -7.90 0.35 -8.38
N GLN A 34 -8.23 0.05 -7.14
CA GLN A 34 -9.27 -0.93 -6.79
C GLN A 34 -10.63 -0.49 -7.28
N CYS A 35 -10.98 0.80 -7.15
CA CYS A 35 -12.21 1.36 -7.71
C CYS A 35 -12.25 1.22 -9.23
N ASN A 36 -11.15 1.49 -9.92
CA ASN A 36 -11.06 1.28 -11.38
C ASN A 36 -11.30 -0.19 -11.76
N MET A 37 -10.74 -1.11 -10.98
CA MET A 37 -10.92 -2.54 -11.22
C MET A 37 -12.38 -2.97 -11.04
N GLU A 38 -13.07 -2.44 -10.03
CA GLU A 38 -14.49 -2.69 -9.81
C GLU A 38 -15.35 -2.12 -10.93
N GLU A 39 -15.04 -0.92 -11.41
CA GLU A 39 -15.72 -0.31 -12.56
C GLU A 39 -15.57 -1.15 -13.83
N VAL A 40 -14.37 -1.64 -14.12
CA VAL A 40 -14.11 -2.51 -15.27
C VAL A 40 -14.85 -3.83 -15.13
N SER A 41 -14.85 -4.42 -13.93
CA SER A 41 -15.59 -5.64 -13.63
C SER A 41 -17.10 -5.46 -13.86
N ALA A 42 -17.65 -4.34 -13.41
CA ALA A 42 -19.07 -3.99 -13.63
C ALA A 42 -19.39 -3.80 -15.11
N LYS A 43 -18.53 -3.13 -15.87
CA LYS A 43 -18.67 -2.96 -17.31
C LYS A 43 -18.65 -4.28 -18.05
N LYS A 44 -17.74 -5.17 -17.67
CA LYS A 44 -17.64 -6.53 -18.22
C LYS A 44 -18.92 -7.32 -17.97
N ALA A 45 -19.43 -7.31 -16.73
CA ALA A 45 -20.66 -8.00 -16.36
C ALA A 45 -21.86 -7.47 -17.14
N ARG A 46 -21.96 -6.14 -17.30
CA ARG A 46 -23.02 -5.49 -18.08
C ARG A 46 -22.93 -5.88 -19.55
N TYR A 47 -21.75 -5.86 -20.13
CA TYR A 47 -21.52 -6.27 -21.51
C TYR A 47 -21.94 -7.73 -21.73
N GLN A 48 -21.59 -8.62 -20.82
CA GLN A 48 -21.99 -10.03 -20.90
C GLN A 48 -23.50 -10.21 -20.81
N ALA A 49 -24.17 -9.45 -19.95
CA ALA A 49 -25.63 -9.49 -19.82
C ALA A 49 -26.35 -8.95 -21.07
N GLU A 50 -25.88 -7.83 -21.64
CA GLU A 50 -26.46 -7.19 -22.83
C GLU A 50 -26.19 -7.97 -24.11
N ASN A 51 -25.11 -8.74 -24.19
CA ASN A 51 -24.69 -9.48 -25.37
C ASN A 51 -24.74 -11.00 -25.20
N ASN A 52 -25.62 -11.48 -24.35
CA ASN A 52 -25.77 -12.88 -24.01
C ASN A 52 -26.02 -13.78 -25.25
N GLU A 53 -26.77 -13.29 -26.25
CA GLU A 53 -27.04 -14.00 -27.48
C GLU A 53 -25.82 -14.11 -28.40
N GLU A 54 -24.85 -13.23 -28.24
CA GLU A 54 -23.66 -13.15 -29.07
C GLU A 54 -22.40 -13.73 -28.41
N TYR A 55 -22.54 -14.48 -27.31
CA TYR A 55 -21.40 -14.94 -26.53
C TYR A 55 -20.39 -15.80 -27.30
N ASN A 56 -20.77 -16.41 -28.43
CA ASN A 56 -19.89 -17.18 -29.31
C ASN A 56 -19.31 -16.37 -30.47
N SER A 57 -19.66 -15.08 -30.59
CA SER A 57 -19.15 -14.26 -31.68
C SER A 57 -17.68 -13.87 -31.43
N LYS A 58 -16.94 -13.68 -32.54
CA LYS A 58 -15.55 -13.23 -32.49
C LYS A 58 -15.40 -11.87 -31.79
N GLU A 59 -16.34 -10.97 -32.01
CA GLU A 59 -16.33 -9.65 -31.36
C GLU A 59 -16.58 -9.74 -29.85
N TYR A 60 -17.47 -10.62 -29.43
CA TYR A 60 -17.72 -10.89 -28.02
C TYR A 60 -16.43 -11.35 -27.31
N PHE A 61 -15.76 -12.36 -27.84
CA PHE A 61 -14.51 -12.85 -27.27
C PHE A 61 -13.42 -11.79 -27.26
N LYS A 62 -13.32 -10.98 -28.29
CA LYS A 62 -12.37 -9.88 -28.37
C LYS A 62 -12.64 -8.83 -27.30
N GLN A 63 -13.89 -8.46 -27.08
CA GLN A 63 -14.27 -7.49 -26.06
C GLN A 63 -14.03 -8.01 -24.65
N ILE A 64 -14.39 -9.25 -24.37
CA ILE A 64 -14.12 -9.89 -23.08
C ILE A 64 -12.63 -10.00 -22.82
N ALA A 65 -11.83 -10.33 -23.83
CA ALA A 65 -10.36 -10.36 -23.72
C ALA A 65 -9.79 -8.97 -23.36
N LYS A 66 -10.33 -7.90 -23.93
CA LYS A 66 -9.93 -6.53 -23.56
C LYS A 66 -10.21 -6.23 -22.09
N TYR A 67 -11.40 -6.56 -21.59
CA TYR A 67 -11.72 -6.37 -20.17
C TYR A 67 -10.80 -7.16 -19.26
N LYS A 68 -10.53 -8.41 -19.59
CA LYS A 68 -9.62 -9.28 -18.82
C LYS A 68 -8.20 -8.72 -18.80
N THR A 69 -7.72 -8.18 -19.94
CA THR A 69 -6.39 -7.58 -20.04
C THR A 69 -6.29 -6.33 -19.15
N VAL A 70 -7.28 -5.45 -19.18
CA VAL A 70 -7.32 -4.26 -18.34
C VAL A 70 -7.36 -4.64 -16.86
N MET A 71 -8.17 -5.62 -16.48
CA MET A 71 -8.23 -6.12 -15.10
C MET A 71 -6.89 -6.71 -14.63
N ALA A 72 -6.21 -7.47 -15.49
CA ALA A 72 -4.89 -8.03 -15.18
C ALA A 72 -3.85 -6.92 -14.98
N ASN A 73 -3.87 -5.90 -15.82
CA ASN A 73 -2.97 -4.75 -15.70
C ASN A 73 -3.24 -3.96 -14.41
N LEU A 74 -4.49 -3.78 -14.02
CA LEU A 74 -4.87 -3.13 -12.76
C LEU A 74 -4.41 -3.95 -11.54
N LYS A 75 -4.55 -5.26 -11.57
CA LYS A 75 -4.04 -6.14 -10.51
C LYS A 75 -2.53 -6.02 -10.35
N ARG A 76 -1.79 -5.99 -11.46
CA ARG A 76 -0.33 -5.78 -11.44
C ARG A 76 0.03 -4.41 -10.87
N ALA A 77 -0.71 -3.37 -11.25
CA ALA A 77 -0.52 -2.02 -10.73
C ALA A 77 -0.75 -1.96 -9.22
N ILE A 78 -1.81 -2.58 -8.71
CA ILE A 78 -2.12 -2.67 -7.29
C ILE A 78 -0.99 -3.40 -6.54
N ALA A 79 -0.51 -4.51 -7.06
CA ALA A 79 0.60 -5.26 -6.47
C ALA A 79 1.88 -4.44 -6.42
N LYS A 80 2.18 -3.68 -7.46
CA LYS A 80 3.34 -2.78 -7.52
C LYS A 80 3.24 -1.66 -6.48
N VAL A 81 2.10 -1.00 -6.36
CA VAL A 81 1.86 0.03 -5.35
C VAL A 81 2.00 -0.56 -3.94
N ASN A 82 1.48 -1.76 -3.72
CA ASN A 82 1.60 -2.45 -2.45
C ASN A 82 3.06 -2.71 -2.06
N THR A 83 3.91 -3.06 -3.04
CA THR A 83 5.34 -3.24 -2.81
C THR A 83 5.99 -1.93 -2.33
N TYR A 84 5.70 -0.80 -2.97
CA TYR A 84 6.19 0.51 -2.53
C TYR A 84 5.68 0.90 -1.15
N GLU A 85 4.42 0.59 -0.84
CA GLU A 85 3.84 0.85 0.49
C GLU A 85 4.58 0.06 1.59
N ILE A 86 4.90 -1.19 1.34
CA ILE A 86 5.67 -2.04 2.25
C ILE A 86 7.08 -1.46 2.46
N ASP A 87 7.76 -1.05 1.38
CA ASP A 87 9.10 -0.45 1.45
C ASP A 87 9.10 0.83 2.28
N VAL A 88 8.12 1.71 2.10
CA VAL A 88 7.98 2.93 2.90
C VAL A 88 7.77 2.59 4.38
N LYS A 89 6.92 1.62 4.67
CA LYS A 89 6.65 1.15 6.04
C LYS A 89 7.92 0.60 6.70
N GLU A 90 8.69 -0.20 5.99
CA GLU A 90 9.96 -0.76 6.50
C GLU A 90 10.98 0.35 6.77
N ASN A 91 11.10 1.33 5.88
CA ASN A 91 11.98 2.48 6.06
C ASN A 91 11.57 3.33 7.27
N GLU A 92 10.28 3.58 7.47
CA GLU A 92 9.77 4.28 8.65
C GLU A 92 10.13 3.54 9.94
N LEU A 93 10.03 2.21 9.97
CA LEU A 93 10.41 1.39 11.12
C LEU A 93 11.91 1.45 11.40
N LYS A 94 12.75 1.41 10.38
CA LYS A 94 14.20 1.55 10.49
C LYS A 94 14.59 2.92 11.04
N ASP A 95 13.97 3.98 10.56
CA ASP A 95 14.20 5.34 11.04
C ASP A 95 13.80 5.48 12.51
N ARG A 96 12.69 4.88 12.92
CA ARG A 96 12.22 4.87 14.30
C ARG A 96 13.21 4.10 15.21
N GLU A 97 13.68 2.94 14.79
CA GLU A 97 14.67 2.16 15.52
C GLU A 97 15.98 2.93 15.69
N HIS A 98 16.44 3.58 14.62
CA HIS A 98 17.64 4.41 14.67
C HIS A 98 17.47 5.60 15.62
N TRP A 99 16.32 6.26 15.60
CA TRP A 99 16.01 7.35 16.51
C TRP A 99 16.01 6.88 17.97
N LEU A 100 15.36 5.77 18.26
CA LEU A 100 15.32 5.18 19.61
C LEU A 100 16.70 4.81 20.10
N TRP A 101 17.54 4.23 19.25
CA TRP A 101 18.92 3.90 19.59
C TRP A 101 19.74 5.15 19.88
N SER A 102 19.61 6.19 19.08
CA SER A 102 20.27 7.48 19.28
C SER A 102 19.82 8.14 20.58
N PHE A 103 18.53 8.10 20.86
CA PHE A 103 17.96 8.60 22.11
C PHE A 103 18.53 7.84 23.33
N TYR A 104 18.58 6.53 23.25
CA TYR A 104 19.14 5.67 24.29
C TYR A 104 20.61 6.05 24.61
N ILE A 105 21.44 6.19 23.59
CA ILE A 105 22.84 6.57 23.74
C ILE A 105 22.98 7.96 24.38
N ASN A 106 22.19 8.92 23.94
CA ASN A 106 22.23 10.29 24.47
C ASN A 106 21.82 10.33 25.95
N VAL A 107 20.78 9.60 26.33
CA VAL A 107 20.33 9.48 27.72
C VAL A 107 21.42 8.82 28.57
N LYS A 108 22.04 7.75 28.07
CA LYS A 108 23.13 7.03 28.77
C LYS A 108 24.33 7.94 29.08
N HIS A 109 24.67 8.86 28.15
CA HIS A 109 25.78 9.80 28.33
C HIS A 109 25.40 11.04 29.13
N GLY A 110 24.11 11.39 29.19
CA GLY A 110 23.61 12.62 29.80
C GLY A 110 23.18 12.49 31.26
N ILE A 111 23.00 11.27 31.78
CA ILE A 111 22.57 11.01 33.17
C ILE A 111 23.50 10.05 33.87
N ASP A 112 23.43 10.01 35.22
CA ASP A 112 24.22 9.03 35.97
C ASP A 112 23.68 7.61 35.81
N GLU A 113 24.50 6.62 36.17
CA GLU A 113 24.17 5.21 35.97
C GLU A 113 22.91 4.77 36.74
N ASN A 114 22.70 5.29 37.94
CA ASN A 114 21.53 4.95 38.74
C ASN A 114 20.22 5.45 38.11
N GLU A 115 20.22 6.68 37.63
CA GLU A 115 19.06 7.25 36.91
C GLU A 115 18.81 6.50 35.62
N PHE A 116 19.84 6.19 34.87
CA PHE A 116 19.73 5.42 33.62
C PHE A 116 19.12 4.03 33.89
N ASN A 117 19.56 3.31 34.91
CA ASN A 117 19.03 1.99 35.26
C ASN A 117 17.58 2.05 35.69
N LYS A 118 17.13 3.13 36.33
CA LYS A 118 15.71 3.36 36.63
C LYS A 118 14.87 3.49 35.35
N PHE A 119 15.36 4.22 34.35
CA PHE A 119 14.66 4.36 33.06
C PHE A 119 14.55 3.03 32.32
N VAL A 120 15.63 2.23 32.30
CA VAL A 120 15.64 0.90 31.70
C VAL A 120 14.59 0.00 32.36
N LYS A 121 14.52 -0.01 33.68
CA LYS A 121 13.57 -0.80 34.45
C LYS A 121 12.11 -0.38 34.12
N MET A 122 11.84 0.91 34.10
CA MET A 122 10.52 1.43 33.75
C MET A 122 10.11 1.03 32.32
N THR A 123 11.03 1.11 31.38
CA THR A 123 10.77 0.72 29.99
C THR A 123 10.48 -0.78 29.88
N ASP A 124 11.23 -1.63 30.61
CA ASP A 124 10.98 -3.07 30.63
C ASP A 124 9.61 -3.41 31.23
N GLU A 125 9.20 -2.72 32.28
CA GLU A 125 7.88 -2.88 32.90
C GLU A 125 6.76 -2.46 31.93
N ASP A 126 6.92 -1.34 31.24
CA ASP A 126 5.96 -0.87 30.23
C ASP A 126 5.86 -1.85 29.06
N ALA A 127 6.97 -2.37 28.58
CA ALA A 127 7.01 -3.36 27.52
C ALA A 127 6.28 -4.66 27.92
N LYS A 128 6.46 -5.14 29.13
CA LYS A 128 5.71 -6.30 29.69
C LYS A 128 4.22 -6.03 29.75
N TYR A 129 3.83 -4.85 30.21
CA TYR A 129 2.43 -4.46 30.27
C TYR A 129 1.76 -4.52 28.89
N HIS A 130 2.39 -3.97 27.86
CA HIS A 130 1.87 -4.01 26.50
C HIS A 130 1.77 -5.42 25.93
N VAL A 131 2.70 -6.29 26.22
CA VAL A 131 2.65 -7.72 25.83
C VAL A 131 1.50 -8.44 26.53
N GLU A 132 1.29 -8.20 27.82
CA GLU A 132 0.21 -8.83 28.61
C GLU A 132 -1.18 -8.45 28.14
N ILE A 133 -1.39 -7.22 27.66
CA ILE A 133 -2.67 -6.75 27.11
C ILE A 133 -2.85 -7.05 25.62
N GLY A 134 -1.88 -7.70 24.98
CA GLY A 134 -1.95 -8.12 23.59
C GLY A 134 -1.78 -7.01 22.55
N GLU A 135 -1.15 -5.94 22.91
CA GLU A 135 -0.80 -4.84 22.00
C GLU A 135 0.53 -5.03 21.29
#